data_913fee2f434bba7b29ac70033612052f
#
_entry.id   913fee2f434bba7b29ac70033612052f
#
_cell.length_a   1.000
_cell.length_b   1.000
_cell.length_c   1.000
_cell.angle_alpha   90.00
_cell.angle_beta   90.00
_cell.angle_gamma   90.00
#
_symmetry.space_group_name_H-M   'P 1'
#
loop_
_entity.id
_entity.type
_entity.pdbx_description
1 polymer ?
#
loop_
_entity_poly.entity_id
_entity_poly.type
_entity_poly.pdbx_seq_one_letter_code
_entity_poly.pdbx_strand_id
1 'polypeptide(L)'
;MQRRILKAIEFSSIEFLFLLGLWMLFVSSMQLAEFTAGIAAAALGAVADGLVKSQRLAQFRPRLKWLWLFAWEPWYALTGTAAIFWALARRLAGKKSEAQLRVVSFRAGGDDSESAARRALAITLTTIPPNFIVVGIDKQRNFMLVHQVSPTGTPLITKKLGATG
;
A
#
# COMPACT_ATOMS: atom_id res chain seq x y z
N MET A 1 -1.01 34.83 -0.18
CA MET A 1 -1.39 34.00 -1.32
C MET A 1 -0.17 33.47 -2.07
N GLN A 2 0.80 34.30 -2.42
CA GLN A 2 2.02 33.95 -3.17
C GLN A 2 2.88 32.84 -2.55
N ARG A 3 3.11 32.83 -1.24
CA ARG A 3 3.88 31.77 -0.54
C ARG A 3 3.24 30.37 -0.60
N ARG A 4 1.91 30.28 -0.71
CA ARG A 4 1.22 29.00 -0.87
C ARG A 4 1.36 28.43 -2.28
N ILE A 5 1.36 29.32 -3.28
CA ILE A 5 1.55 28.95 -4.69
C ILE A 5 2.99 28.48 -4.90
N LEU A 6 3.99 29.19 -4.35
CA LEU A 6 5.41 28.78 -4.44
C LEU A 6 5.66 27.41 -3.78
N LYS A 7 5.10 27.15 -2.59
CA LYS A 7 5.20 25.81 -1.94
C LYS A 7 4.49 24.71 -2.73
N ALA A 8 3.38 25.02 -3.40
CA ALA A 8 2.69 24.05 -4.26
C ALA A 8 3.52 23.74 -5.52
N ILE A 9 4.21 24.75 -6.08
CA ILE A 9 5.08 24.60 -7.25
C ILE A 9 6.35 23.80 -6.89
N GLU A 10 7.00 24.09 -5.75
CA GLU A 10 8.18 23.33 -5.30
C GLU A 10 7.87 21.86 -5.06
N PHE A 11 6.75 21.57 -4.41
CA PHE A 11 6.33 20.19 -4.15
C PHE A 11 5.96 19.45 -5.46
N SER A 12 5.30 20.13 -6.38
CA SER A 12 4.98 19.61 -7.71
C SER A 12 6.23 19.28 -8.53
N SER A 13 7.29 20.06 -8.39
CA SER A 13 8.56 19.80 -9.09
C SER A 13 9.26 18.53 -8.63
N ILE A 14 9.27 18.27 -7.33
CA ILE A 14 9.84 17.02 -6.77
C ILE A 14 9.05 15.80 -7.27
N GLU A 15 7.73 15.87 -7.27
CA GLU A 15 6.88 14.80 -7.77
C GLU A 15 7.07 14.56 -9.26
N PHE A 16 7.13 15.62 -10.04
CA PHE A 16 7.43 15.53 -11.46
C PHE A 16 8.77 14.82 -11.73
N LEU A 17 9.82 15.23 -11.05
CA LEU A 17 11.15 14.61 -11.19
C LEU A 17 11.14 13.15 -10.74
N PHE A 18 10.41 12.82 -9.66
CA PHE A 18 10.26 11.46 -9.20
C PHE A 18 9.52 10.58 -10.24
N LEU A 19 8.41 11.07 -10.79
CA LEU A 19 7.63 10.36 -11.80
C LEU A 19 8.42 10.17 -13.10
N LEU A 20 9.17 11.20 -13.52
CA LEU A 20 10.05 11.11 -14.69
C LEU A 20 11.18 10.11 -14.46
N GLY A 21 11.82 10.12 -13.28
CA GLY A 21 12.83 9.14 -12.91
C GLY A 21 12.28 7.71 -12.90
N LEU A 22 11.07 7.53 -12.38
CA LEU A 22 10.38 6.24 -12.37
C LEU A 22 10.07 5.77 -13.80
N TRP A 23 9.59 6.67 -14.68
CA TRP A 23 9.37 6.36 -16.09
C TRP A 23 10.66 5.87 -16.76
N MET A 24 11.75 6.61 -16.61
CA MET A 24 13.04 6.27 -17.20
C MET A 24 13.58 4.94 -16.68
N LEU A 25 13.33 4.62 -15.42
CA LEU A 25 13.73 3.34 -14.83
C LEU A 25 12.98 2.16 -15.48
N PHE A 26 11.68 2.30 -15.76
CA PHE A 26 10.87 1.23 -16.35
C PHE A 26 11.11 1.06 -17.86
N VAL A 27 11.30 2.16 -18.58
CA VAL A 27 11.50 2.12 -20.05
C VAL A 27 12.91 1.65 -20.40
N SER A 28 13.90 1.89 -19.53
CA SER A 28 15.30 1.49 -19.73
C SER A 28 15.90 1.95 -21.06
N SER A 29 15.36 3.02 -21.68
CA SER A 29 15.75 3.58 -22.97
C SER A 29 15.94 5.10 -22.84
N MET A 30 17.01 5.61 -23.46
CA MET A 30 17.35 7.04 -23.50
C MET A 30 16.96 7.70 -24.85
N GLN A 31 16.07 7.09 -25.62
CA GLN A 31 15.62 7.65 -26.89
C GLN A 31 14.79 8.93 -26.64
N LEU A 32 14.93 9.90 -27.54
CA LEU A 32 14.23 11.20 -27.42
C LEU A 32 12.70 11.02 -27.34
N ALA A 33 12.15 10.07 -28.07
CA ALA A 33 10.72 9.76 -28.05
C ALA A 33 10.25 9.30 -26.65
N GLU A 34 11.02 8.43 -26.01
CA GLU A 34 10.71 7.92 -24.65
C GLU A 34 10.86 9.03 -23.60
N PHE A 35 11.87 9.87 -23.74
CA PHE A 35 12.07 11.00 -22.85
C PHE A 35 10.93 12.02 -22.94
N THR A 36 10.50 12.37 -24.17
CA THR A 36 9.36 13.29 -24.36
C THR A 36 8.04 12.71 -23.87
N ALA A 37 7.81 11.40 -24.10
CA ALA A 37 6.64 10.70 -23.54
C ALA A 37 6.67 10.70 -22.01
N GLY A 38 7.84 10.46 -21.40
CA GLY A 38 8.05 10.50 -19.96
C GLY A 38 7.77 11.88 -19.35
N ILE A 39 8.21 12.95 -19.99
CA ILE A 39 7.91 14.33 -19.58
C ILE A 39 6.39 14.55 -19.59
N ALA A 40 5.71 14.18 -20.67
CA ALA A 40 4.26 14.34 -20.77
C ALA A 40 3.52 13.54 -19.69
N ALA A 41 3.89 12.26 -19.50
CA ALA A 41 3.31 11.39 -18.48
C ALA A 41 3.55 11.92 -17.05
N ALA A 42 4.78 12.36 -16.75
CA ALA A 42 5.13 12.92 -15.44
C ALA A 42 4.38 14.24 -15.17
N ALA A 43 4.21 15.09 -16.18
CA ALA A 43 3.44 16.33 -16.06
C ALA A 43 1.97 16.04 -15.76
N LEU A 44 1.33 15.11 -16.49
CA LEU A 44 -0.04 14.69 -16.24
C LEU A 44 -0.21 14.09 -14.85
N GLY A 45 0.74 13.24 -14.41
CA GLY A 45 0.75 12.64 -13.08
C GLY A 45 0.85 13.71 -11.98
N ALA A 46 1.75 14.68 -12.11
CA ALA A 46 1.90 15.78 -11.16
C ALA A 46 0.66 16.67 -11.07
N VAL A 47 -0.01 16.95 -12.21
CA VAL A 47 -1.29 17.68 -12.22
C VAL A 47 -2.39 16.88 -11.53
N ALA A 48 -2.51 15.59 -11.82
CA ALA A 48 -3.51 14.71 -11.20
C ALA A 48 -3.33 14.66 -9.68
N ASP A 49 -2.08 14.51 -9.20
CA ASP A 49 -1.76 14.52 -7.78
C ASP A 49 -2.12 15.86 -7.12
N GLY A 50 -1.80 16.99 -7.78
CA GLY A 50 -2.20 18.32 -7.32
C GLY A 50 -3.72 18.46 -7.17
N LEU A 51 -4.51 17.93 -8.12
CA LEU A 51 -5.97 17.93 -8.05
C LEU A 51 -6.48 17.09 -6.86
N VAL A 52 -5.93 15.90 -6.63
CA VAL A 52 -6.29 15.04 -5.50
C VAL A 52 -5.96 15.72 -4.17
N LYS A 53 -4.80 16.35 -4.05
CA LYS A 53 -4.38 17.10 -2.85
C LYS A 53 -5.27 18.31 -2.59
N SER A 54 -5.73 19.00 -3.64
CA SER A 54 -6.61 20.15 -3.50
C SER A 54 -7.95 19.80 -2.87
N GLN A 55 -8.44 18.58 -3.10
CA GLN A 55 -9.70 18.08 -2.55
C GLN A 55 -9.63 17.73 -1.06
N ARG A 56 -8.46 17.86 -0.44
CA ARG A 56 -8.20 17.51 0.98
C ARG A 56 -8.60 16.09 1.40
N LEU A 57 -8.89 15.22 0.43
CA LEU A 57 -9.32 13.83 0.66
C LEU A 57 -8.17 12.92 1.08
N ALA A 58 -6.93 13.29 0.76
CA ALA A 58 -5.75 12.48 1.02
C ALA A 58 -4.72 13.25 1.85
N GLN A 59 -4.96 13.39 3.14
CA GLN A 59 -3.90 13.78 4.07
C GLN A 59 -3.14 12.51 4.49
N PHE A 60 -2.17 12.10 3.69
CA PHE A 60 -1.34 10.94 3.98
C PHE A 60 -0.01 11.40 4.59
N ARG A 61 0.21 11.11 5.87
CA ARG A 61 1.45 11.40 6.59
C ARG A 61 1.98 10.15 7.28
N PRO A 62 2.70 9.26 6.56
CA PRO A 62 3.27 8.08 7.15
C PRO A 62 4.41 8.47 8.09
N ARG A 63 4.54 7.79 9.22
CA ARG A 63 5.75 7.88 10.04
C ARG A 63 6.89 7.17 9.33
N LEU A 64 8.06 7.80 9.22
CA LEU A 64 9.24 7.21 8.56
C LEU A 64 9.57 5.80 9.09
N LYS A 65 9.37 5.56 10.40
CA LYS A 65 9.55 4.24 11.00
C LYS A 65 8.67 3.14 10.41
N TRP A 66 7.53 3.49 9.78
CA TRP A 66 6.68 2.50 9.12
C TRP A 66 7.21 2.10 7.75
N LEU A 67 8.01 2.95 7.11
CA LEU A 67 8.65 2.62 5.83
C LEU A 67 9.64 1.46 5.98
N TRP A 68 10.25 1.32 7.17
CA TRP A 68 11.11 0.17 7.46
C TRP A 68 10.36 -1.17 7.39
N LEU A 69 9.03 -1.16 7.55
CA LEU A 69 8.23 -2.38 7.43
C LEU A 69 8.26 -2.95 6.01
N PHE A 70 8.48 -2.12 4.98
CA PHE A 70 8.64 -2.59 3.61
C PHE A 70 9.87 -3.49 3.42
N ALA A 71 10.90 -3.34 4.24
CA ALA A 71 12.07 -4.21 4.19
C ALA A 71 11.75 -5.68 4.53
N TRP A 72 10.63 -5.93 5.23
CA TRP A 72 10.18 -7.27 5.60
C TRP A 72 9.20 -7.86 4.58
N GLU A 73 8.68 -7.07 3.64
CA GLU A 73 7.71 -7.53 2.64
C GLU A 73 8.21 -8.68 1.78
N PRO A 74 9.47 -8.71 1.28
CA PRO A 74 9.95 -9.84 0.49
C PRO A 74 9.85 -11.16 1.26
N TRP A 75 10.15 -11.15 2.57
CA TRP A 75 10.02 -12.33 3.42
C TRP A 75 8.56 -12.79 3.59
N TYR A 76 7.65 -11.83 3.82
CA TYR A 76 6.22 -12.15 3.93
C TYR A 76 5.61 -12.57 2.61
N ALA A 77 6.02 -11.99 1.50
CA ALA A 77 5.62 -12.42 0.17
C ALA A 77 6.06 -13.87 -0.11
N LEU A 78 7.30 -14.22 0.21
CA LEU A 78 7.84 -15.57 0.04
C LEU A 78 7.07 -16.58 0.90
N THR A 79 6.91 -16.31 2.19
CA THR A 79 6.19 -17.21 3.11
C THR A 79 4.70 -17.31 2.77
N GLY A 80 4.08 -16.22 2.34
CA GLY A 80 2.70 -16.20 1.87
C GLY A 80 2.52 -17.04 0.59
N THR A 81 3.45 -16.90 -0.36
CA THR A 81 3.47 -17.72 -1.59
C THR A 81 3.63 -19.19 -1.26
N ALA A 82 4.55 -19.56 -0.37
CA ALA A 82 4.72 -20.93 0.07
C ALA A 82 3.43 -21.50 0.71
N ALA A 83 2.73 -20.70 1.51
CA ALA A 83 1.45 -21.09 2.11
C ALA A 83 0.37 -21.37 1.04
N ILE A 84 0.32 -20.56 -0.02
CA ILE A 84 -0.61 -20.77 -1.15
C ILE A 84 -0.28 -22.06 -1.91
N PHE A 85 1.00 -22.28 -2.24
CA PHE A 85 1.40 -23.53 -2.92
C PHE A 85 1.09 -24.76 -2.05
N TRP A 86 1.30 -24.66 -0.75
CA TRP A 86 0.93 -25.74 0.18
C TRP A 86 -0.58 -25.98 0.19
N ALA A 87 -1.39 -24.93 0.24
CA ALA A 87 -2.85 -25.03 0.18
C ALA A 87 -3.31 -25.66 -1.15
N LEU A 88 -2.68 -25.29 -2.27
CA LEU A 88 -2.93 -25.85 -3.59
C LEU A 88 -2.59 -27.35 -3.63
N ALA A 89 -1.41 -27.75 -3.15
CA ALA A 89 -0.99 -29.15 -3.09
C ALA A 89 -1.96 -30.00 -2.26
N ARG A 90 -2.42 -29.48 -1.10
CA ARG A 90 -3.44 -30.15 -0.27
C ARG A 90 -4.77 -30.30 -1.02
N ARG A 91 -5.17 -29.29 -1.78
CA ARG A 91 -6.40 -29.35 -2.56
C ARG A 91 -6.32 -30.35 -3.71
N LEU A 92 -5.20 -30.41 -4.41
CA LEU A 92 -4.93 -31.42 -5.44
C LEU A 92 -4.91 -32.85 -4.85
N ALA A 93 -4.51 -32.98 -3.59
CA ALA A 93 -4.58 -34.25 -2.84
C ALA A 93 -5.99 -34.55 -2.26
N GLY A 94 -7.04 -33.85 -2.72
CA GLY A 94 -8.44 -34.09 -2.33
C GLY A 94 -8.84 -33.51 -0.98
N LYS A 95 -7.99 -32.72 -0.31
CA LYS A 95 -8.33 -32.06 0.97
C LYS A 95 -9.18 -30.82 0.74
N LYS A 96 -10.08 -30.52 1.67
CA LYS A 96 -10.92 -29.32 1.61
C LYS A 96 -10.08 -28.04 1.75
N SER A 97 -10.54 -26.95 1.13
CA SER A 97 -9.97 -25.61 1.33
C SER A 97 -10.31 -25.13 2.75
N GLU A 98 -9.32 -24.51 3.37
CA GLU A 98 -9.46 -23.91 4.71
C GLU A 98 -9.58 -22.37 4.64
N ALA A 99 -9.88 -21.83 3.44
CA ALA A 99 -10.06 -20.42 3.24
C ALA A 99 -11.20 -19.88 4.12
N GLN A 100 -10.94 -18.76 4.80
CA GLN A 100 -11.89 -18.19 5.75
C GLN A 100 -11.84 -16.67 5.79
N LEU A 101 -12.97 -16.08 6.16
CA LEU A 101 -13.04 -14.69 6.59
C LEU A 101 -12.72 -14.64 8.09
N ARG A 102 -11.85 -13.71 8.47
CA ARG A 102 -11.41 -13.52 9.85
C ARG A 102 -11.54 -12.07 10.25
N VAL A 103 -12.09 -11.84 11.42
CA VAL A 103 -12.10 -10.53 12.07
C VAL A 103 -10.86 -10.42 12.96
N VAL A 104 -10.11 -9.35 12.77
CA VAL A 104 -8.92 -9.04 13.57
C VAL A 104 -9.15 -7.70 14.25
N SER A 105 -8.95 -7.62 15.55
CA SER A 105 -8.99 -6.34 16.25
C SER A 105 -7.91 -5.41 15.69
N PHE A 106 -8.29 -4.18 15.31
CA PHE A 106 -7.39 -3.24 14.67
C PHE A 106 -7.67 -1.82 15.17
N ARG A 107 -6.67 -1.17 15.75
CA ARG A 107 -6.80 0.22 16.18
C ARG A 107 -6.90 1.14 14.95
N ALA A 108 -8.12 1.42 14.50
CA ALA A 108 -8.34 2.22 13.31
C ALA A 108 -7.94 3.69 13.47
N GLY A 109 -8.07 4.27 14.67
CA GLY A 109 -7.79 5.69 14.94
C GLY A 109 -8.84 6.61 14.33
N GLY A 110 -8.58 7.90 14.42
CA GLY A 110 -9.47 8.94 13.92
C GLY A 110 -9.33 9.23 12.41
N ASP A 111 -9.83 10.40 12.01
CA ASP A 111 -9.76 10.90 10.63
C ASP A 111 -8.54 11.79 10.39
N ASP A 112 -7.58 11.79 11.34
CA ASP A 112 -6.32 12.49 11.18
C ASP A 112 -5.42 11.80 10.12
N SER A 113 -4.50 12.57 9.56
CA SER A 113 -3.64 12.14 8.45
C SER A 113 -2.70 10.98 8.80
N GLU A 114 -2.31 10.87 10.07
CA GLU A 114 -1.45 9.77 10.54
C GLU A 114 -2.25 8.47 10.65
N SER A 115 -3.45 8.51 11.22
CA SER A 115 -4.34 7.36 11.31
C SER A 115 -4.78 6.88 9.91
N ALA A 116 -5.04 7.81 8.97
CA ALA A 116 -5.33 7.48 7.59
C ALA A 116 -4.13 6.77 6.91
N ALA A 117 -2.92 7.30 7.09
CA ALA A 117 -1.70 6.68 6.57
C ALA A 117 -1.46 5.29 7.16
N ARG A 118 -1.68 5.12 8.47
CA ARG A 118 -1.53 3.83 9.13
C ARG A 118 -2.52 2.79 8.62
N ARG A 119 -3.80 3.17 8.41
CA ARG A 119 -4.80 2.27 7.80
C ARG A 119 -4.42 1.87 6.37
N ALA A 120 -4.02 2.84 5.55
CA ALA A 120 -3.59 2.57 4.18
C ALA A 120 -2.39 1.61 4.14
N LEU A 121 -1.36 1.84 4.96
CA LEU A 121 -0.22 0.96 5.07
C LEU A 121 -0.61 -0.44 5.60
N ALA A 122 -1.53 -0.51 6.57
CA ALA A 122 -2.00 -1.79 7.08
C ALA A 122 -2.72 -2.60 5.99
N ILE A 123 -3.56 -1.96 5.18
CA ILE A 123 -4.22 -2.60 4.04
C ILE A 123 -3.17 -3.08 3.03
N THR A 124 -2.28 -2.19 2.59
CA THR A 124 -1.27 -2.50 1.57
C THR A 124 -0.35 -3.63 2.02
N LEU A 125 0.33 -3.47 3.16
CA LEU A 125 1.32 -4.41 3.65
C LEU A 125 0.72 -5.76 4.11
N THR A 126 -0.57 -5.80 4.45
CA THR A 126 -1.25 -7.07 4.75
C THR A 126 -1.72 -7.78 3.48
N THR A 127 -1.99 -7.05 2.40
CA THR A 127 -2.52 -7.62 1.14
C THR A 127 -1.42 -8.00 0.15
N ILE A 128 -0.23 -7.41 0.22
CA ILE A 128 0.92 -7.78 -0.65
C ILE A 128 1.25 -9.28 -0.53
N PRO A 129 1.38 -9.87 0.67
CA PRO A 129 1.53 -11.32 0.79
C PRO A 129 0.27 -12.04 0.31
N PRO A 130 0.36 -12.99 -0.63
CA PRO A 130 -0.80 -13.53 -1.35
C PRO A 130 -1.76 -14.37 -0.49
N ASN A 131 -1.42 -14.65 0.76
CA ASN A 131 -2.28 -15.41 1.68
C ASN A 131 -3.39 -14.58 2.32
N PHE A 132 -3.30 -13.24 2.27
CA PHE A 132 -4.23 -12.34 2.94
C PHE A 132 -4.79 -11.30 1.97
N ILE A 133 -6.07 -11.01 2.10
CA ILE A 133 -6.74 -9.89 1.44
C ILE A 133 -7.51 -9.12 2.50
N VAL A 134 -7.20 -7.85 2.69
CA VAL A 134 -7.98 -6.98 3.56
C VAL A 134 -9.26 -6.59 2.83
N VAL A 135 -10.39 -7.03 3.36
CA VAL A 135 -11.72 -6.72 2.81
C VAL A 135 -12.16 -5.32 3.23
N GLY A 136 -11.84 -4.92 4.46
CA GLY A 136 -12.16 -3.59 4.95
C GLY A 136 -11.76 -3.37 6.41
N ILE A 137 -11.81 -2.10 6.83
CA ILE A 137 -11.57 -1.68 8.21
C ILE A 137 -12.80 -0.93 8.69
N ASP A 138 -13.41 -1.42 9.79
CA ASP A 138 -14.46 -0.71 10.50
C ASP A 138 -13.83 0.22 11.55
N LYS A 139 -13.92 1.53 11.30
CA LYS A 139 -13.37 2.55 12.20
C LYS A 139 -14.14 2.66 13.52
N GLN A 140 -15.45 2.42 13.49
CA GLN A 140 -16.29 2.56 14.67
C GLN A 140 -16.08 1.43 15.65
N ARG A 141 -15.95 0.21 15.14
CA ARG A 141 -15.80 -1.00 15.94
C ARG A 141 -14.34 -1.43 16.13
N ASN A 142 -13.37 -0.72 15.55
CA ASN A 142 -11.95 -1.02 15.64
C ASN A 142 -11.59 -2.45 15.24
N PHE A 143 -12.08 -2.91 14.10
CA PHE A 143 -11.69 -4.19 13.53
C PHE A 143 -11.34 -4.09 12.05
N MET A 144 -10.57 -5.07 11.60
CA MET A 144 -10.20 -5.31 10.21
C MET A 144 -10.76 -6.68 9.82
N LEU A 145 -11.49 -6.74 8.70
CA LEU A 145 -11.94 -7.99 8.09
C LEU A 145 -10.91 -8.40 7.06
N VAL A 146 -10.39 -9.61 7.21
CA VAL A 146 -9.43 -10.19 6.28
C VAL A 146 -9.95 -11.52 5.73
N HIS A 147 -9.73 -11.74 4.44
CA HIS A 147 -9.88 -13.04 3.82
C HIS A 147 -8.52 -13.72 3.79
N GLN A 148 -8.45 -14.96 4.22
CA GLN A 148 -7.24 -15.74 4.35
C GLN A 148 -7.42 -17.09 3.63
N VAL A 149 -6.48 -17.42 2.75
CA VAL A 149 -6.55 -18.66 1.96
C VAL A 149 -6.09 -19.88 2.78
N SER A 150 -5.06 -19.71 3.57
CA SER A 150 -4.54 -20.75 4.46
C SER A 150 -4.50 -20.21 5.89
N PRO A 151 -5.01 -20.96 6.90
CA PRO A 151 -5.07 -20.47 8.26
C PRO A 151 -3.66 -20.31 8.85
N THR A 152 -3.22 -19.07 8.95
CA THR A 152 -1.98 -18.65 9.59
C THR A 152 -2.27 -17.56 10.60
N GLY A 153 -1.33 -17.29 11.49
CA GLY A 153 -1.47 -16.17 12.44
C GLY A 153 -1.48 -14.81 11.75
N THR A 154 -1.97 -13.77 12.44
CA THR A 154 -1.91 -12.38 11.95
C THR A 154 -0.44 -11.98 11.74
N PRO A 155 -0.07 -11.43 10.57
CA PRO A 155 1.30 -11.03 10.27
C PRO A 155 1.83 -10.02 11.30
N LEU A 156 3.11 -10.14 11.68
CA LEU A 156 3.74 -9.20 12.62
C LEU A 156 3.71 -7.76 12.12
N ILE A 157 3.76 -7.57 10.80
CA ILE A 157 3.67 -6.27 10.16
C ILE A 157 2.31 -5.61 10.45
N THR A 158 1.23 -6.37 10.34
CA THR A 158 -0.13 -5.92 10.65
C THR A 158 -0.28 -5.60 12.14
N LYS A 159 0.36 -6.40 13.01
CA LYS A 159 0.40 -6.14 14.45
C LYS A 159 1.14 -4.85 14.79
N LYS A 160 2.27 -4.57 14.14
CA LYS A 160 3.02 -3.31 14.32
C LYS A 160 2.25 -2.07 13.85
N LEU A 161 1.29 -2.25 12.95
CA LEU A 161 0.42 -1.18 12.46
C LEU A 161 -0.89 -1.04 13.25
N GLY A 162 -1.11 -1.86 14.29
CA GLY A 162 -2.22 -1.69 15.21
C GLY A 162 -3.21 -2.86 15.30
N ALA A 163 -2.90 -4.01 14.68
CA ALA A 163 -3.67 -5.22 14.93
C ALA A 163 -3.31 -5.82 16.29
N THR A 164 -4.33 -6.26 17.00
CA THR A 164 -4.19 -7.00 18.27
C THR A 164 -4.93 -8.32 18.13
N GLY A 165 -4.21 -9.41 18.23
CA GLY A 165 -4.80 -10.74 18.10
C GLY A 165 -3.77 -11.80 17.72
#